data_3a5337b2e0d728fd6ddbf87c26c1772a
#
_entry.id   3a5337b2e0d728fd6ddbf87c26c1772a
#
_cell.length_a   1.000
_cell.length_b   1.000
_cell.length_c   1.000
_cell.angle_alpha   90.00
_cell.angle_beta   90.00
_cell.angle_gamma   90.00
#
_symmetry.space_group_name_H-M   'P 1'
#
loop_
_entity.id
_entity.type
_entity.pdbx_description
1 polymer ?
#
loop_
_entity_poly.entity_id
_entity_poly.type
_entity_poly.pdbx_seq_one_letter_code
_entity_poly.pdbx_strand_id
1 'polypeptide(L)'
;QPCSSAASDVYKRQDQATLELINAYIKNEVSISAKVVKAREIMREASLAICCSGTATLECMLAEIPTTVIYKTNLINYWIYKILVNAKFVALPNLIAGKQVMKELLQNKMTVENIVEDLKNNFKNKDKISTELKKASNLLTEPNFSGFLDQINDYCRR
;
A
#
# COMPACT_ATOMS: atom_id res chain seq x y z
N GLN A 1 9.87 -6.61 27.26
CA GLN A 1 8.45 -6.20 27.16
C GLN A 1 7.78 -7.02 26.08
N PRO A 2 6.62 -7.63 26.33
CA PRO A 2 5.86 -8.30 25.29
C PRO A 2 5.44 -7.24 24.25
N CYS A 3 5.67 -7.56 22.99
CA CYS A 3 5.23 -6.77 21.85
C CYS A 3 3.71 -6.57 21.98
N SER A 4 3.30 -5.33 22.23
CA SER A 4 1.89 -4.97 22.35
C SER A 4 1.15 -5.36 21.09
N SER A 5 -0.01 -5.95 21.26
CA SER A 5 -1.00 -6.41 20.29
C SER A 5 -0.91 -5.69 18.95
N ALA A 6 -0.55 -6.43 17.90
CA ALA A 6 -0.72 -5.97 16.55
C ALA A 6 -2.23 -5.86 16.26
N ALA A 7 -2.78 -4.66 16.36
CA ALA A 7 -4.11 -4.38 15.83
C ALA A 7 -4.01 -4.35 14.31
N SER A 8 -4.58 -5.33 13.64
CA SER A 8 -4.74 -5.32 12.19
C SER A 8 -6.11 -4.75 11.87
N ASP A 9 -6.16 -3.51 11.43
CA ASP A 9 -7.40 -2.88 10.99
C ASP A 9 -7.53 -3.04 9.47
N VAL A 10 -8.63 -3.64 9.03
CA VAL A 10 -8.92 -3.85 7.62
C VAL A 10 -9.83 -2.72 7.13
N TYR A 11 -9.28 -1.87 6.30
CA TYR A 11 -10.04 -0.85 5.59
C TYR A 11 -10.52 -1.39 4.24
N LYS A 12 -11.80 -1.52 4.07
CA LYS A 12 -12.46 -1.43 2.76
C LYS A 12 -13.91 -1.02 2.95
N ARG A 13 -14.31 0.05 2.19
CA ARG A 13 -15.68 0.41 1.82
C ARG A 13 -16.77 -0.27 2.65
N GLN A 14 -17.25 0.40 3.68
CA GLN A 14 -18.63 0.45 4.21
C GLN A 14 -19.55 -0.77 3.98
N ASP A 15 -19.01 -1.98 3.82
CA ASP A 15 -19.80 -3.16 3.56
C ASP A 15 -19.76 -4.07 4.79
N GLN A 16 -20.91 -4.08 5.49
CA GLN A 16 -21.12 -4.93 6.68
C GLN A 16 -20.88 -6.40 6.38
N ALA A 17 -21.20 -6.86 5.17
CA ALA A 17 -20.98 -8.24 4.76
C ALA A 17 -19.49 -8.60 4.69
N THR A 18 -18.65 -7.68 4.23
CA THR A 18 -17.19 -7.87 4.22
C THR A 18 -16.63 -7.95 5.64
N LEU A 19 -17.12 -7.12 6.57
CA LEU A 19 -16.73 -7.16 7.97
C LEU A 19 -17.09 -8.50 8.62
N GLU A 20 -18.29 -9.01 8.38
CA GLU A 20 -18.73 -10.31 8.86
C GLU A 20 -17.88 -11.46 8.34
N LEU A 21 -17.53 -11.41 7.04
CA LEU A 21 -16.63 -12.40 6.44
C LEU A 21 -15.24 -12.36 7.10
N ILE A 22 -14.66 -11.19 7.29
CA ILE A 22 -13.36 -11.04 7.93
C ILE A 22 -13.42 -11.55 9.38
N ASN A 23 -14.44 -11.17 10.13
CA ASN A 23 -14.62 -11.65 11.50
C ASN A 23 -14.77 -13.18 11.58
N ALA A 24 -15.36 -13.81 10.56
CA ALA A 24 -15.43 -15.27 10.49
C ALA A 24 -14.05 -15.93 10.34
N TYR A 25 -13.11 -15.28 9.66
CA TYR A 25 -11.73 -15.77 9.51
C TYR A 25 -10.85 -15.53 10.73
N ILE A 26 -11.06 -14.42 11.47
CA ILE A 26 -10.21 -14.05 12.62
C ILE A 26 -10.76 -14.55 13.99
N LYS A 27 -11.82 -15.35 13.97
CA LYS A 27 -12.61 -15.79 15.15
C LYS A 27 -11.82 -16.22 16.38
N ASN A 28 -10.59 -16.69 16.22
CA ASN A 28 -9.78 -17.25 17.31
C ASN A 28 -8.47 -16.46 17.58
N GLU A 29 -8.26 -15.34 16.87
CA GLU A 29 -7.02 -14.55 16.99
C GLU A 29 -7.27 -13.33 17.89
N VAL A 30 -6.85 -13.42 19.14
CA VAL A 30 -7.07 -12.37 20.15
C VAL A 30 -6.37 -11.04 19.82
N SER A 31 -5.37 -11.08 18.94
CA SER A 31 -4.54 -9.92 18.60
C SER A 31 -5.00 -9.17 17.33
N ILE A 32 -6.04 -9.66 16.64
CA ILE A 32 -6.54 -9.08 15.40
C ILE A 32 -7.93 -8.53 15.64
N SER A 33 -8.16 -7.28 15.25
CA SER A 33 -9.50 -6.67 15.25
C SER A 33 -9.85 -6.15 13.85
N ALA A 34 -11.11 -6.29 13.47
CA ALA A 34 -11.64 -5.72 12.22
C ALA A 34 -12.60 -4.58 12.56
N LYS A 35 -12.43 -3.44 11.91
CA LYS A 35 -13.24 -2.24 12.13
C LYS A 35 -13.56 -1.55 10.80
N VAL A 36 -14.73 -0.95 10.71
CA VAL A 36 -15.10 -0.03 9.63
C VAL A 36 -14.88 1.38 10.13
N VAL A 37 -13.77 1.98 9.73
CA VAL A 37 -13.38 3.33 10.16
C VAL A 37 -12.80 4.11 8.98
N LYS A 38 -12.66 5.42 9.13
CA LYS A 38 -11.96 6.23 8.14
C LYS A 38 -10.47 5.91 8.14
N ALA A 39 -9.88 5.71 6.97
CA ALA A 39 -8.46 5.37 6.81
C ALA A 39 -7.53 6.30 7.61
N ARG A 40 -7.82 7.60 7.64
CA ARG A 40 -7.03 8.61 8.38
C ARG A 40 -6.97 8.35 9.89
N GLU A 41 -7.98 7.72 10.48
CA GLU A 41 -8.01 7.42 11.92
C GLU A 41 -7.02 6.29 12.22
N ILE A 42 -7.06 5.21 11.42
CA ILE A 42 -6.12 4.08 11.56
C ILE A 42 -4.68 4.52 11.28
N MET A 43 -4.46 5.33 10.24
CA MET A 43 -3.13 5.73 9.82
C MET A 43 -2.39 6.58 10.85
N ARG A 44 -3.09 7.25 11.76
CA ARG A 44 -2.44 8.01 12.87
C ARG A 44 -1.77 7.09 13.89
N GLU A 45 -2.24 5.88 14.03
CA GLU A 45 -1.79 4.91 15.03
C GLU A 45 -0.93 3.78 14.41
N ALA A 46 -1.02 3.61 13.10
CA ALA A 46 -0.33 2.55 12.40
C ALA A 46 1.19 2.77 12.34
N SER A 47 1.94 1.75 12.72
CA SER A 47 3.40 1.74 12.58
C SER A 47 3.86 1.18 11.25
N LEU A 48 3.09 0.27 10.65
CA LEU A 48 3.30 -0.38 9.36
C LEU A 48 1.94 -0.61 8.70
N ALA A 49 1.93 -0.76 7.38
CA ALA A 49 0.72 -1.09 6.64
C ALA A 49 0.97 -2.21 5.61
N ILE A 50 -0.08 -2.99 5.36
CA ILE A 50 -0.23 -3.82 4.17
C ILE A 50 -1.40 -3.22 3.40
N CYS A 51 -1.19 -2.88 2.15
CA CYS A 51 -2.18 -2.18 1.36
C CYS A 51 -2.30 -2.79 -0.04
N CYS A 52 -3.52 -2.95 -0.53
CA CYS A 52 -3.74 -3.26 -1.94
C CYS A 52 -3.33 -2.07 -2.80
N SER A 53 -2.76 -2.34 -3.98
CA SER A 53 -2.45 -1.28 -4.95
C SER A 53 -3.71 -0.47 -5.29
N GLY A 54 -3.59 0.85 -5.24
CA GLY A 54 -4.68 1.80 -5.45
C GLY A 54 -4.43 3.13 -4.73
N THR A 55 -5.46 3.95 -4.62
CA THR A 55 -5.39 5.27 -3.95
C THR A 55 -5.02 5.20 -2.47
N ALA A 56 -5.35 4.09 -1.79
CA ALA A 56 -4.96 3.88 -0.40
C ALA A 56 -3.44 3.87 -0.19
N THR A 57 -2.64 3.50 -1.22
CA THR A 57 -1.17 3.60 -1.14
C THR A 57 -0.68 5.04 -1.08
N LEU A 58 -1.39 5.99 -1.73
CA LEU A 58 -1.11 7.42 -1.60
C LEU A 58 -1.39 7.93 -0.19
N GLU A 59 -2.48 7.48 0.41
CA GLU A 59 -2.82 7.86 1.79
C GLU A 59 -1.74 7.36 2.77
N CYS A 60 -1.24 6.13 2.59
CA CYS A 60 -0.11 5.61 3.37
C CYS A 60 1.17 6.43 3.16
N MET A 61 1.46 6.86 1.91
CA MET A 61 2.61 7.71 1.60
C MET A 61 2.50 9.07 2.30
N LEU A 62 1.32 9.71 2.22
CA LEU A 62 1.07 11.00 2.88
C LEU A 62 1.13 10.92 4.41
N ALA A 63 0.80 9.75 4.96
CA ALA A 63 0.94 9.46 6.39
C ALA A 63 2.36 8.97 6.77
N GLU A 64 3.29 8.91 5.81
CA GLU A 64 4.69 8.48 6.01
C GLU A 64 4.83 7.06 6.62
N ILE A 65 3.83 6.18 6.37
CA ILE A 65 3.78 4.82 6.95
C ILE A 65 4.50 3.84 6.02
N PRO A 66 5.55 3.14 6.48
CA PRO A 66 6.17 2.05 5.72
C PRO A 66 5.15 0.98 5.36
N THR A 67 5.00 0.75 4.05
CA THR A 67 3.89 -0.02 3.51
C THR A 67 4.37 -1.11 2.57
N THR A 68 3.86 -2.32 2.77
CA THR A 68 3.98 -3.43 1.81
C THR A 68 2.77 -3.38 0.87
N VAL A 69 3.01 -3.19 -0.41
CA VAL A 69 1.94 -3.16 -1.42
C VAL A 69 1.71 -4.56 -1.95
N ILE A 70 0.47 -5.03 -1.86
CA ILE A 70 0.05 -6.33 -2.38
C ILE A 70 -0.92 -6.13 -3.54
N TYR A 71 -0.82 -6.99 -4.56
CA TYR A 71 -1.79 -6.99 -5.65
C TYR A 71 -1.84 -8.34 -6.34
N LYS A 72 -3.05 -8.88 -6.45
CA LYS A 72 -3.32 -10.11 -7.19
C LYS A 72 -4.55 -9.91 -8.05
N THR A 73 -4.43 -10.18 -9.34
CA THR A 73 -5.51 -10.10 -10.30
C THR A 73 -5.45 -11.27 -11.26
N ASN A 74 -6.47 -11.44 -12.09
CA ASN A 74 -6.45 -12.44 -13.16
C ASN A 74 -5.22 -12.20 -14.06
N LEU A 75 -4.51 -13.26 -14.43
CA LEU A 75 -3.30 -13.22 -15.25
C LEU A 75 -3.51 -12.44 -16.56
N ILE A 76 -4.67 -12.58 -17.18
CA ILE A 76 -4.99 -11.87 -18.42
C ILE A 76 -4.99 -10.35 -18.19
N ASN A 77 -5.67 -9.88 -17.15
CA ASN A 77 -5.71 -8.45 -16.81
C ASN A 77 -4.34 -7.91 -16.42
N TYR A 78 -3.52 -8.72 -15.72
CA TYR A 78 -2.16 -8.35 -15.37
C TYR A 78 -1.26 -8.19 -16.60
N TRP A 79 -1.34 -9.12 -17.56
CA TRP A 79 -0.58 -9.04 -18.81
C TRP A 79 -1.03 -7.89 -19.70
N ILE A 80 -2.35 -7.67 -19.82
CA ILE A 80 -2.90 -6.53 -20.55
C ILE A 80 -2.40 -5.22 -19.94
N TYR A 81 -2.49 -5.08 -18.61
CA TYR A 81 -1.96 -3.90 -17.92
C TYR A 81 -0.46 -3.71 -18.19
N LYS A 82 0.34 -4.77 -18.05
CA LYS A 82 1.79 -4.72 -18.23
C LYS A 82 2.19 -4.36 -19.67
N ILE A 83 1.43 -4.84 -20.67
CA ILE A 83 1.68 -4.55 -22.08
C ILE A 83 1.23 -3.13 -22.44
N LEU A 84 0.03 -2.73 -22.01
CA LEU A 84 -0.55 -1.43 -22.38
C LEU A 84 0.12 -0.26 -21.66
N VAL A 85 0.51 -0.45 -20.39
CA VAL A 85 1.03 0.66 -19.57
C VAL A 85 2.54 0.72 -19.55
N ASN A 86 3.24 -0.39 -19.92
CA ASN A 86 4.72 -0.51 -19.84
C ASN A 86 5.31 0.07 -18.54
N ALA A 87 4.49 0.13 -17.47
CA ALA A 87 4.82 0.76 -16.23
C ALA A 87 5.79 -0.11 -15.42
N LYS A 88 6.86 0.50 -14.93
CA LYS A 88 7.84 -0.15 -14.07
C LYS A 88 7.24 -0.52 -12.70
N PHE A 89 6.28 0.24 -12.23
CA PHE A 89 5.62 0.12 -10.93
C PHE A 89 4.11 0.09 -11.06
N VAL A 90 3.43 -0.50 -10.08
CA VAL A 90 1.96 -0.56 -9.98
C VAL A 90 1.44 0.39 -8.90
N ALA A 91 2.22 0.59 -7.84
CA ALA A 91 1.86 1.49 -6.76
C ALA A 91 2.11 2.95 -7.15
N LEU A 92 1.11 3.81 -6.94
CA LEU A 92 1.19 5.24 -7.23
C LEU A 92 2.38 5.95 -6.55
N PRO A 93 2.72 5.67 -5.28
CA PRO A 93 3.91 6.24 -4.64
C PRO A 93 5.22 5.95 -5.40
N ASN A 94 5.38 4.74 -5.92
CA ASN A 94 6.57 4.35 -6.68
C ASN A 94 6.61 5.04 -8.05
N LEU A 95 5.44 5.21 -8.70
CA LEU A 95 5.33 5.96 -9.96
C LEU A 95 5.69 7.44 -9.76
N ILE A 96 5.15 8.08 -8.71
CA ILE A 96 5.43 9.48 -8.36
C ILE A 96 6.91 9.68 -8.06
N ALA A 97 7.49 8.79 -7.26
CA ALA A 97 8.90 8.86 -6.88
C ALA A 97 9.87 8.48 -8.00
N GLY A 98 9.39 7.87 -9.12
CA GLY A 98 10.22 7.31 -10.18
C GLY A 98 11.11 6.15 -9.73
N LYS A 99 10.96 5.69 -8.50
CA LYS A 99 11.71 4.61 -7.84
C LYS A 99 10.84 3.84 -6.87
N GLN A 100 11.30 2.64 -6.48
CA GLN A 100 10.60 1.85 -5.47
C GLN A 100 10.80 2.47 -4.08
N VAL A 101 9.76 3.10 -3.52
CA VAL A 101 9.69 3.59 -2.13
C VAL A 101 8.83 2.69 -1.25
N MET A 102 7.95 1.90 -1.87
CA MET A 102 7.17 0.83 -1.23
C MET A 102 7.41 -0.47 -1.99
N LYS A 103 7.66 -1.57 -1.29
CA LYS A 103 7.84 -2.88 -1.95
C LYS A 103 6.51 -3.39 -2.50
N GLU A 104 6.54 -3.85 -3.75
CA GLU A 104 5.39 -4.41 -4.44
C GLU A 104 5.50 -5.93 -4.52
N LEU A 105 4.55 -6.62 -3.89
CA LEU A 105 4.40 -8.06 -3.95
C LEU A 105 3.24 -8.41 -4.87
N LEU A 106 3.55 -8.64 -6.14
CA LEU A 106 2.57 -8.83 -7.20
C LEU A 106 2.41 -10.32 -7.54
N GLN A 107 1.18 -10.75 -7.79
CA GLN A 107 0.86 -12.09 -8.30
C GLN A 107 1.52 -13.21 -7.45
N ASN A 108 2.41 -14.00 -8.03
CA ASN A 108 3.09 -15.12 -7.37
C ASN A 108 4.07 -14.69 -6.27
N LYS A 109 4.47 -13.41 -6.23
CA LYS A 109 5.29 -12.87 -5.14
C LYS A 109 4.47 -12.52 -3.89
N MET A 110 3.15 -12.50 -4.00
CA MET A 110 2.25 -12.26 -2.86
C MET A 110 2.09 -13.56 -2.07
N THR A 111 3.10 -13.90 -1.27
CA THR A 111 3.10 -15.03 -0.34
C THR A 111 3.24 -14.52 1.09
N VAL A 112 2.83 -15.33 2.05
CA VAL A 112 2.91 -14.98 3.49
C VAL A 112 4.35 -14.72 3.89
N GLU A 113 5.28 -15.56 3.41
CA GLU A 113 6.72 -15.45 3.71
C GLU A 113 7.28 -14.13 3.23
N ASN A 114 6.99 -13.74 1.99
CA ASN A 114 7.46 -12.47 1.41
C ASN A 114 6.85 -11.26 2.11
N ILE A 115 5.58 -11.34 2.50
CA ILE A 115 4.90 -10.27 3.25
C ILE A 115 5.55 -10.10 4.62
N VAL A 116 5.74 -11.19 5.35
CA VAL A 116 6.36 -11.17 6.68
C VAL A 116 7.81 -10.68 6.62
N GLU A 117 8.57 -11.13 5.63
CA GLU A 117 9.94 -10.65 5.41
C GLU A 117 9.99 -9.14 5.17
N ASP A 118 9.11 -8.62 4.31
CA ASP A 118 9.05 -7.19 4.02
C ASP A 118 8.58 -6.38 5.23
N LEU A 119 7.60 -6.86 5.99
CA LEU A 119 7.17 -6.21 7.23
C LEU A 119 8.30 -6.12 8.25
N LYS A 120 9.11 -7.18 8.42
CA LYS A 120 10.30 -7.17 9.29
C LYS A 120 11.33 -6.13 8.81
N ASN A 121 11.55 -6.06 7.49
CA ASN A 121 12.44 -5.06 6.91
C ASN A 121 11.89 -3.63 7.13
N ASN A 122 10.61 -3.42 6.90
CA ASN A 122 9.93 -2.14 7.09
C ASN A 122 9.99 -1.70 8.56
N PHE A 123 9.81 -2.62 9.50
CA PHE A 123 9.94 -2.33 10.92
C PHE A 123 11.37 -1.92 11.30
N LYS A 124 12.37 -2.67 10.83
CA LYS A 124 13.79 -2.39 11.10
C LYS A 124 14.26 -1.06 10.51
N ASN A 125 13.73 -0.67 9.35
CA ASN A 125 14.16 0.51 8.61
C ASN A 125 13.10 1.63 8.62
N LYS A 126 12.19 1.64 9.59
CA LYS A 126 11.02 2.51 9.65
C LYS A 126 11.36 3.97 9.36
N ASP A 127 12.28 4.55 10.12
CA ASP A 127 12.61 5.98 10.03
C ASP A 127 13.19 6.37 8.66
N LYS A 128 14.03 5.50 8.10
CA LYS A 128 14.60 5.70 6.77
C LYS A 128 13.50 5.67 5.70
N ILE A 129 12.60 4.69 5.77
CA ILE A 129 11.50 4.54 4.80
C ILE A 129 10.53 5.71 4.93
N SER A 130 10.12 6.09 6.14
CA SER A 130 9.28 7.26 6.38
C SER A 130 9.88 8.54 5.79
N THR A 131 11.20 8.73 5.93
CA THR A 131 11.89 9.86 5.30
C THR A 131 11.82 9.83 3.78
N GLU A 132 11.97 8.66 3.15
CA GLU A 132 11.83 8.53 1.68
C GLU A 132 10.38 8.73 1.22
N LEU A 133 9.39 8.28 1.98
CA LEU A 133 7.97 8.54 1.71
C LEU A 133 7.64 10.02 1.82
N LYS A 134 8.19 10.72 2.80
CA LYS A 134 8.06 12.18 2.93
C LYS A 134 8.66 12.92 1.73
N LYS A 135 9.82 12.52 1.26
CA LYS A 135 10.40 13.09 0.03
C LYS A 135 9.49 12.86 -1.18
N ALA A 136 8.93 11.66 -1.30
CA ALA A 136 8.00 11.33 -2.38
C ALA A 136 6.69 12.14 -2.28
N SER A 137 6.15 12.34 -1.07
CA SER A 137 4.93 13.14 -0.86
C SER A 137 5.13 14.61 -1.22
N ASN A 138 6.32 15.17 -0.98
CA ASN A 138 6.64 16.55 -1.35
C ASN A 138 6.56 16.79 -2.86
N LEU A 139 6.79 15.77 -3.69
CA LEU A 139 6.64 15.88 -5.14
C LEU A 139 5.19 16.17 -5.58
N LEU A 140 4.20 15.84 -4.74
CA LEU A 140 2.80 16.16 -5.01
C LEU A 140 2.44 17.62 -4.72
N THR A 141 3.22 18.29 -3.86
CA THR A 141 2.95 19.67 -3.44
C THR A 141 3.75 20.70 -4.23
N GLU A 142 4.71 20.27 -5.06
CA GLU A 142 5.47 21.16 -5.91
C GLU A 142 4.64 21.65 -7.12
N PRO A 143 4.85 22.88 -7.61
CA PRO A 143 4.13 23.44 -8.76
C PRO A 143 4.32 22.65 -10.07
N ASN A 144 5.20 21.67 -10.10
CA ASN A 144 5.45 20.76 -11.23
C ASN A 144 4.52 19.54 -11.30
N PHE A 145 3.46 19.49 -10.53
CA PHE A 145 2.46 18.42 -10.64
C PHE A 145 1.81 18.36 -12.03
N SER A 146 1.70 19.52 -12.73
CA SER A 146 1.30 19.57 -14.14
C SER A 146 2.23 18.75 -15.03
N GLY A 147 3.55 18.87 -14.89
CA GLY A 147 4.53 18.08 -15.65
C GLY A 147 4.43 16.57 -15.39
N PHE A 148 4.04 16.16 -14.18
CA PHE A 148 3.77 14.74 -13.88
C PHE A 148 2.49 14.23 -14.56
N LEU A 149 1.43 15.05 -14.59
CA LEU A 149 0.21 14.74 -15.33
C LEU A 149 0.46 14.64 -16.83
N ASP A 150 1.33 15.49 -17.37
CA ASP A 150 1.72 15.47 -18.78
C ASP A 150 2.51 14.18 -19.09
N GLN A 151 3.41 13.75 -18.22
CA GLN A 151 4.10 12.46 -18.35
C GLN A 151 3.14 11.26 -18.30
N ILE A 152 2.14 11.26 -17.42
CA ILE A 152 1.10 10.22 -17.40
C ILE A 152 0.28 10.25 -18.67
N ASN A 153 -0.13 11.42 -19.15
CA ASN A 153 -0.89 11.57 -20.38
C ASN A 153 -0.10 11.13 -21.62
N ASP A 154 1.18 11.43 -21.69
CA ASP A 154 2.07 10.92 -22.75
C ASP A 154 2.24 9.41 -22.69
N TYR A 155 2.27 8.84 -21.49
CA TYR A 155 2.35 7.40 -21.28
C TYR A 155 1.08 6.67 -21.71
N CYS A 156 -0.09 7.28 -21.50
CA CYS A 156 -1.38 6.73 -21.89
C CYS A 156 -1.69 6.89 -23.39
N ARG A 157 -0.93 7.73 -24.11
CA ARG A 157 -1.08 7.98 -25.56
C ARG A 157 -0.16 7.14 -26.45
N ARG A 158 0.80 6.43 -25.85
CA ARG A 158 1.70 5.48 -26.53
C ARG A 158 1.22 4.05 -26.40
#